data_75f879836858d4ac1f33b98fb49d12db
#
_entry.id   75f879836858d4ac1f33b98fb49d12db
#
_cell.length_a   1.000
_cell.length_b   1.000
_cell.length_c   1.000
_cell.angle_alpha   90.00
_cell.angle_beta   90.00
_cell.angle_gamma   90.00
#
_symmetry.space_group_name_H-M   'P 1'
#
loop_
_entity.id
_entity.type
_entity.pdbx_description
1 polymer ?
#
loop_
_entity_poly.entity_id
_entity_poly.type
_entity_poly.pdbx_seq_one_letter_code
_entity_poly.pdbx_strand_id
1 'polypeptide(L)'
;MKYLAFIIMLFAFQDTITVVDFSQSSDISSWKTTNDDVMGGISTSSIALNENGKGVFSGHVSTENNGGFAMVKSSVAVALHETSKKVVLHLKGDGKAYQFRVKSNPADRHWYTQKFTTSGDWETIEIDLNNLYPIFRGNRLRRQNFNHTEIKEIAFLIGNKQNENFKLIIDSIKIN
;
A
#
# COMPACT_ATOMS: atom_id res chain seq x y z
N MET A 1 -52.37 -12.07 -23.62
CA MET A 1 -51.12 -12.77 -23.32
C MET A 1 -50.17 -11.79 -22.68
N LYS A 2 -49.86 -11.99 -21.38
CA LYS A 2 -48.92 -11.11 -20.61
C LYS A 2 -47.54 -11.76 -20.70
N TYR A 3 -46.58 -11.12 -21.35
CA TYR A 3 -45.18 -11.55 -21.38
C TYR A 3 -44.53 -11.16 -20.07
N LEU A 4 -44.14 -12.12 -19.26
CA LEU A 4 -43.33 -11.94 -18.05
C LEU A 4 -41.90 -11.88 -18.48
N ALA A 5 -41.32 -10.67 -18.50
CA ALA A 5 -39.89 -10.49 -18.80
C ALA A 5 -39.06 -10.94 -17.57
N PHE A 6 -38.35 -12.05 -17.71
CA PHE A 6 -37.41 -12.54 -16.70
C PHE A 6 -36.11 -11.72 -16.85
N ILE A 7 -35.87 -10.79 -15.91
CA ILE A 7 -34.58 -10.08 -15.82
C ILE A 7 -33.58 -11.03 -15.16
N ILE A 8 -32.68 -11.61 -15.94
CA ILE A 8 -31.54 -12.36 -15.41
C ILE A 8 -30.51 -11.32 -14.96
N MET A 9 -30.41 -11.15 -13.65
CA MET A 9 -29.37 -10.33 -13.04
C MET A 9 -28.07 -11.14 -13.02
N LEU A 10 -27.20 -10.91 -14.01
CA LEU A 10 -25.85 -11.47 -14.04
C LEU A 10 -25.03 -10.82 -12.90
N PHE A 11 -24.82 -11.55 -11.83
CA PHE A 11 -23.81 -11.22 -10.84
C PHE A 11 -22.42 -11.52 -11.46
N ALA A 12 -21.70 -10.49 -11.84
CA ALA A 12 -20.29 -10.65 -12.17
C ALA A 12 -19.54 -10.99 -10.87
N PHE A 13 -19.08 -12.22 -10.74
CA PHE A 13 -18.12 -12.58 -9.70
C PHE A 13 -16.83 -11.85 -10.04
N GLN A 14 -16.48 -10.87 -9.22
CA GLN A 14 -15.19 -10.20 -9.31
C GLN A 14 -14.19 -11.04 -8.50
N ASP A 15 -13.23 -11.67 -9.19
CA ASP A 15 -12.19 -12.47 -8.54
C ASP A 15 -11.31 -11.57 -7.67
N THR A 16 -11.41 -11.75 -6.35
CA THR A 16 -10.61 -10.99 -5.38
C THR A 16 -9.31 -11.74 -5.08
N ILE A 17 -8.17 -11.11 -5.32
CA ILE A 17 -6.86 -11.63 -4.96
C ILE A 17 -6.50 -11.09 -3.57
N THR A 18 -6.30 -11.96 -2.58
CA THR A 18 -5.78 -11.56 -1.28
C THR A 18 -4.25 -11.49 -1.35
N VAL A 19 -3.70 -10.29 -1.20
CA VAL A 19 -2.26 -10.03 -1.20
C VAL A 19 -1.68 -10.17 0.20
N VAL A 20 -2.37 -9.58 1.18
CA VAL A 20 -2.03 -9.64 2.60
C VAL A 20 -3.32 -9.76 3.41
N ASP A 21 -3.31 -10.62 4.41
CA ASP A 21 -4.35 -10.73 5.43
C ASP A 21 -3.66 -10.99 6.76
N PHE A 22 -3.51 -9.95 7.57
CA PHE A 22 -2.78 -10.05 8.83
C PHE A 22 -3.61 -10.74 9.91
N SER A 23 -3.00 -11.72 10.57
CA SER A 23 -3.51 -12.46 11.72
C SER A 23 -2.42 -12.66 12.77
N GLN A 24 -2.76 -13.18 13.95
CA GLN A 24 -1.76 -13.47 15.00
C GLN A 24 -0.68 -14.48 14.56
N SER A 25 -1.00 -15.35 13.59
CA SER A 25 -0.09 -16.33 13.03
C SER A 25 0.65 -15.87 11.78
N SER A 26 0.47 -14.60 11.35
CA SER A 26 1.13 -14.11 10.16
C SER A 26 2.64 -14.00 10.33
N ASP A 27 3.38 -14.53 9.35
CA ASP A 27 4.81 -14.31 9.27
C ASP A 27 5.09 -12.92 8.69
N ILE A 28 5.69 -12.06 9.49
CA ILE A 28 6.10 -10.71 9.09
C ILE A 28 7.59 -10.62 8.73
N SER A 29 8.32 -11.72 8.65
CA SER A 29 9.77 -11.72 8.35
C SER A 29 10.12 -11.18 6.97
N SER A 30 9.19 -11.24 6.01
CA SER A 30 9.31 -10.65 4.67
C SER A 30 9.19 -9.13 4.67
N TRP A 31 8.61 -8.55 5.72
CA TRP A 31 8.45 -7.11 5.84
C TRP A 31 9.75 -6.46 6.32
N LYS A 32 10.22 -5.46 5.58
CA LYS A 32 11.46 -4.73 5.86
C LYS A 32 11.20 -3.24 5.93
N THR A 33 11.74 -2.60 6.95
CA THR A 33 11.73 -1.13 7.03
C THR A 33 12.89 -0.55 6.21
N THR A 34 12.68 0.62 5.67
CA THR A 34 13.68 1.42 4.99
C THR A 34 13.43 2.87 5.37
N ASN A 35 14.35 3.46 6.11
CA ASN A 35 14.27 4.85 6.51
C ASN A 35 15.25 5.69 5.70
N ASP A 36 15.36 6.95 6.04
CA ASP A 36 16.24 7.93 5.39
C ASP A 36 17.70 7.89 5.88
N ASP A 37 18.07 6.91 6.69
CA ASP A 37 19.40 6.69 7.27
C ASP A 37 20.52 6.61 6.21
N VAL A 38 20.23 6.08 5.03
CA VAL A 38 21.17 6.03 3.88
C VAL A 38 21.65 7.41 3.45
N MET A 39 20.92 8.46 3.80
CA MET A 39 21.22 9.86 3.51
C MET A 39 21.65 10.64 4.76
N GLY A 40 21.85 9.95 5.89
CA GLY A 40 22.19 10.57 7.17
C GLY A 40 20.96 11.02 7.98
N GLY A 41 19.74 10.75 7.52
CA GLY A 41 18.51 11.01 8.26
C GLY A 41 18.41 10.20 9.54
N ILE A 42 17.55 10.62 10.45
CA ILE A 42 17.36 10.00 11.77
C ILE A 42 15.93 9.49 11.99
N SER A 43 15.15 9.35 10.94
CA SER A 43 13.83 8.73 11.02
C SER A 43 13.93 7.27 11.47
N THR A 44 12.98 6.84 12.29
CA THR A 44 12.92 5.47 12.81
C THR A 44 11.55 4.86 12.55
N SER A 45 11.52 3.58 12.22
CA SER A 45 10.26 2.86 12.05
C SER A 45 10.38 1.38 12.35
N SER A 46 9.25 0.77 12.62
CA SER A 46 9.12 -0.67 12.83
C SER A 46 7.81 -1.19 12.24
N ILE A 47 7.76 -2.49 12.01
CA ILE A 47 6.52 -3.23 11.77
C ILE A 47 6.43 -4.39 12.76
N ALA A 48 5.26 -4.55 13.37
CA ALA A 48 4.98 -5.62 14.32
C ALA A 48 3.50 -6.03 14.23
N LEU A 49 3.16 -7.21 14.73
CA LEU A 49 1.75 -7.57 14.94
C LEU A 49 1.28 -7.02 16.29
N ASN A 50 0.07 -6.50 16.34
CA ASN A 50 -0.59 -6.15 17.60
C ASN A 50 -1.31 -7.37 18.20
N GLU A 51 -1.93 -7.18 19.39
CA GLU A 51 -2.67 -8.21 20.11
C GLU A 51 -3.84 -8.80 19.29
N ASN A 52 -4.38 -8.05 18.33
CA ASN A 52 -5.44 -8.48 17.43
C ASN A 52 -4.89 -9.11 16.13
N GLY A 53 -3.59 -9.33 16.02
CA GLY A 53 -2.92 -9.89 14.86
C GLY A 53 -2.83 -8.96 13.65
N LYS A 54 -3.04 -7.64 13.83
CA LYS A 54 -2.94 -6.69 12.72
C LYS A 54 -1.52 -6.15 12.58
N GLY A 55 -1.07 -5.92 11.34
CA GLY A 55 0.23 -5.33 11.08
C GLY A 55 0.27 -3.86 11.46
N VAL A 56 1.19 -3.45 12.34
CA VAL A 56 1.36 -2.07 12.80
C VAL A 56 2.67 -1.52 12.26
N PHE A 57 2.60 -0.61 11.32
CA PHE A 57 3.71 0.20 10.86
C PHE A 57 3.71 1.52 11.62
N SER A 58 4.74 1.77 12.42
CA SER A 58 4.82 2.95 13.28
C SER A 58 6.25 3.44 13.45
N GLY A 59 6.39 4.70 13.85
CA GLY A 59 7.69 5.29 14.06
C GLY A 59 7.66 6.81 14.21
N HIS A 60 8.81 7.41 13.97
CA HIS A 60 9.02 8.85 13.96
C HIS A 60 9.73 9.25 12.67
N VAL A 61 9.15 10.18 11.92
CA VAL A 61 9.81 10.84 10.79
C VAL A 61 10.47 12.11 11.27
N SER A 62 11.75 12.28 10.98
CA SER A 62 12.51 13.51 11.20
C SER A 62 12.96 14.09 9.87
N THR A 63 12.88 15.42 9.75
CA THR A 63 13.39 16.15 8.57
C THR A 63 14.84 16.61 8.73
N GLU A 64 15.47 16.31 9.86
CA GLU A 64 16.87 16.63 10.10
C GLU A 64 17.80 15.83 9.18
N ASN A 65 18.96 16.39 8.92
CA ASN A 65 20.04 15.77 8.12
C ASN A 65 19.59 15.28 6.72
N ASN A 66 18.71 16.03 6.05
CA ASN A 66 18.09 15.65 4.78
C ASN A 66 17.20 14.40 4.86
N GLY A 67 16.72 14.04 6.05
CA GLY A 67 15.74 13.01 6.28
C GLY A 67 14.35 13.40 5.79
N GLY A 68 13.34 12.66 6.18
CA GLY A 68 11.96 13.04 5.95
C GLY A 68 11.05 11.92 5.44
N PHE A 69 11.43 10.64 5.61
CA PHE A 69 10.53 9.53 5.32
C PHE A 69 10.83 8.29 6.15
N ALA A 70 9.79 7.49 6.32
CA ALA A 70 9.89 6.10 6.74
C ALA A 70 9.08 5.24 5.77
N MET A 71 9.56 4.05 5.46
CA MET A 71 8.93 3.11 4.55
C MET A 71 9.00 1.69 5.12
N VAL A 72 7.93 0.93 4.94
CA VAL A 72 7.91 -0.51 5.13
C VAL A 72 7.54 -1.18 3.81
N LYS A 73 8.23 -2.26 3.46
CA LYS A 73 7.98 -3.01 2.21
C LYS A 73 8.01 -4.51 2.43
N SER A 74 7.31 -5.23 1.57
CA SER A 74 7.33 -6.69 1.51
C SER A 74 7.40 -7.17 0.07
N SER A 75 8.09 -8.28 -0.15
CA SER A 75 8.00 -9.03 -1.40
C SER A 75 6.70 -9.82 -1.44
N VAL A 76 6.05 -9.81 -2.60
CA VAL A 76 4.82 -10.53 -2.88
C VAL A 76 4.91 -11.20 -4.26
N ALA A 77 4.01 -12.14 -4.54
CA ALA A 77 3.93 -12.80 -5.84
C ALA A 77 2.46 -12.76 -6.31
N VAL A 78 2.07 -11.65 -6.94
CA VAL A 78 0.69 -11.41 -7.38
C VAL A 78 0.64 -11.36 -8.89
N ALA A 79 -0.05 -12.30 -9.50
CA ALA A 79 -0.46 -12.24 -10.91
C ALA A 79 -1.79 -11.49 -11.00
N LEU A 80 -1.84 -10.46 -11.83
CA LEU A 80 -3.04 -9.66 -12.06
C LEU A 80 -3.85 -10.26 -13.21
N HIS A 81 -5.17 -10.32 -13.03
CA HIS A 81 -6.12 -10.66 -14.09
C HIS A 81 -6.49 -9.42 -14.89
N GLU A 82 -7.05 -9.60 -16.08
CA GLU A 82 -7.57 -8.48 -16.89
C GLU A 82 -8.67 -7.68 -16.15
N THR A 83 -9.37 -8.34 -15.23
CA THR A 83 -10.40 -7.76 -14.39
C THR A 83 -9.84 -7.02 -13.16
N SER A 84 -8.55 -7.20 -12.82
CA SER A 84 -7.92 -6.54 -11.68
C SER A 84 -7.78 -5.04 -11.93
N LYS A 85 -8.55 -4.22 -11.21
CA LYS A 85 -8.63 -2.77 -11.42
C LYS A 85 -8.18 -1.96 -10.22
N LYS A 86 -8.39 -2.48 -9.02
CA LYS A 86 -8.21 -1.73 -7.78
C LYS A 86 -7.44 -2.51 -6.73
N VAL A 87 -6.57 -1.80 -6.02
CA VAL A 87 -6.07 -2.23 -4.71
C VAL A 87 -7.06 -1.74 -3.66
N VAL A 88 -7.45 -2.62 -2.77
CA VAL A 88 -8.36 -2.37 -1.65
C VAL A 88 -7.58 -2.56 -0.36
N LEU A 89 -7.38 -1.48 0.38
CA LEU A 89 -6.66 -1.44 1.66
C LEU A 89 -7.68 -1.34 2.79
N HIS A 90 -7.75 -2.32 3.69
CA HIS A 90 -8.47 -2.19 4.94
C HIS A 90 -7.48 -1.86 6.05
N LEU A 91 -7.61 -0.67 6.63
CA LEU A 91 -6.61 -0.13 7.54
C LEU A 91 -7.19 0.90 8.50
N LYS A 92 -6.42 1.27 9.52
CA LYS A 92 -6.68 2.38 10.42
C LYS A 92 -5.38 3.19 10.55
N GLY A 93 -5.44 4.45 10.13
CA GLY A 93 -4.30 5.37 10.30
C GLY A 93 -4.48 6.31 11.49
N ASP A 94 -3.81 7.44 11.41
CA ASP A 94 -3.73 8.47 12.46
C ASP A 94 -4.09 9.88 11.95
N GLY A 95 -4.90 9.95 10.88
CA GLY A 95 -5.30 11.20 10.25
C GLY A 95 -4.26 11.77 9.28
N LYS A 96 -3.15 11.06 9.04
CA LYS A 96 -2.05 11.54 8.20
C LYS A 96 -2.12 10.99 6.77
N ALA A 97 -1.33 11.61 5.90
CA ALA A 97 -1.17 11.15 4.53
C ALA A 97 -0.06 10.10 4.42
N TYR A 98 -0.37 9.02 3.73
CA TYR A 98 0.53 7.92 3.41
C TYR A 98 0.60 7.72 1.90
N GLN A 99 1.54 6.90 1.46
CA GLN A 99 1.65 6.45 0.09
C GLN A 99 1.60 4.93 0.07
N PHE A 100 0.72 4.36 -0.76
CA PHE A 100 0.82 2.96 -1.17
C PHE A 100 1.69 2.87 -2.41
N ARG A 101 2.56 1.87 -2.47
CA ARG A 101 3.55 1.71 -3.52
C ARG A 101 3.63 0.26 -3.98
N VAL A 102 3.87 0.07 -5.28
CA VAL A 102 4.09 -1.25 -5.87
C VAL A 102 5.27 -1.25 -6.82
N LYS A 103 5.85 -2.44 -7.04
CA LYS A 103 6.77 -2.73 -8.13
C LYS A 103 6.36 -4.01 -8.84
N SER A 104 6.47 -4.03 -10.14
CA SER A 104 6.41 -5.25 -10.96
C SER A 104 7.78 -5.93 -11.04
N ASN A 105 8.87 -5.15 -11.09
CA ASN A 105 10.23 -5.67 -11.10
C ASN A 105 11.00 -5.11 -9.88
N PRO A 106 11.46 -5.94 -8.93
CA PRO A 106 12.23 -5.49 -7.76
C PRO A 106 13.54 -4.78 -8.12
N ALA A 107 14.13 -5.07 -9.29
CA ALA A 107 15.36 -4.41 -9.77
C ALA A 107 15.13 -2.96 -10.22
N ASP A 108 13.89 -2.53 -10.44
CA ASP A 108 13.59 -1.16 -10.82
C ASP A 108 13.94 -0.20 -9.68
N ARG A 109 14.55 0.94 -10.06
CA ARG A 109 14.88 1.99 -9.09
C ARG A 109 13.66 2.81 -8.68
N HIS A 110 12.60 2.82 -9.48
CA HIS A 110 11.36 3.57 -9.25
C HIS A 110 10.28 2.69 -8.64
N TRP A 111 9.34 3.33 -7.98
CA TRP A 111 8.08 2.76 -7.50
C TRP A 111 6.93 3.35 -8.28
N TYR A 112 5.84 2.62 -8.38
CA TYR A 112 4.53 3.17 -8.74
C TYR A 112 3.77 3.47 -7.45
N THR A 113 3.18 4.66 -7.34
CA THR A 113 2.64 5.15 -6.08
C THR A 113 1.32 5.91 -6.23
N GLN A 114 0.51 5.86 -5.19
CA GLN A 114 -0.63 6.73 -4.96
C GLN A 114 -0.63 7.21 -3.51
N LYS A 115 -0.87 8.51 -3.29
CA LYS A 115 -1.09 9.06 -1.96
C LYS A 115 -2.54 8.85 -1.53
N PHE A 116 -2.75 8.63 -0.24
CA PHE A 116 -4.04 8.60 0.41
C PHE A 116 -3.93 9.22 1.80
N THR A 117 -5.05 9.74 2.32
CA THR A 117 -5.13 10.30 3.67
C THR A 117 -6.03 9.41 4.51
N THR A 118 -5.64 9.17 5.74
CA THR A 118 -6.41 8.34 6.68
C THR A 118 -7.32 9.20 7.55
N SER A 119 -8.45 8.62 7.98
CA SER A 119 -9.44 9.31 8.85
C SER A 119 -9.11 9.23 10.34
N GLY A 120 -8.30 8.26 10.76
CA GLY A 120 -8.10 7.93 12.18
C GLY A 120 -8.96 6.78 12.67
N ASP A 121 -9.94 6.34 11.89
CA ASP A 121 -10.79 5.18 12.14
C ASP A 121 -10.48 4.03 11.18
N TRP A 122 -11.10 2.86 11.41
CA TRP A 122 -11.06 1.77 10.45
C TRP A 122 -11.78 2.18 9.17
N GLU A 123 -11.11 2.03 8.05
CA GLU A 123 -11.61 2.45 6.75
C GLU A 123 -11.10 1.55 5.62
N THR A 124 -11.79 1.61 4.51
CA THR A 124 -11.40 0.96 3.26
C THR A 124 -10.97 2.02 2.27
N ILE A 125 -9.71 1.96 1.85
CA ILE A 125 -9.16 2.84 0.82
C ILE A 125 -9.07 2.05 -0.48
N GLU A 126 -9.69 2.55 -1.55
CA GLU A 126 -9.59 2.00 -2.88
C GLU A 126 -8.62 2.82 -3.73
N ILE A 127 -7.70 2.17 -4.40
CA ILE A 127 -6.69 2.77 -5.27
C ILE A 127 -6.76 2.10 -6.64
N ASP A 128 -7.09 2.85 -7.67
CA ASP A 128 -7.05 2.34 -9.05
C ASP A 128 -5.60 2.04 -9.46
N LEU A 129 -5.34 0.82 -9.94
CA LEU A 129 -4.01 0.41 -10.39
C LEU A 129 -3.46 1.34 -11.48
N ASN A 130 -4.30 1.76 -12.42
CA ASN A 130 -3.92 2.66 -13.51
C ASN A 130 -3.59 4.10 -13.04
N ASN A 131 -3.96 4.47 -11.81
CA ASN A 131 -3.63 5.77 -11.22
C ASN A 131 -2.31 5.78 -10.46
N LEU A 132 -1.69 4.61 -10.25
CA LEU A 132 -0.37 4.51 -9.65
C LEU A 132 0.67 5.09 -10.63
N TYR A 133 1.26 6.23 -10.26
CA TYR A 133 2.25 6.92 -11.08
C TYR A 133 3.69 6.59 -10.67
N PRO A 134 4.66 6.59 -11.61
CA PRO A 134 6.04 6.26 -11.30
C PRO A 134 6.75 7.39 -10.59
N ILE A 135 7.48 7.05 -9.50
CA ILE A 135 8.23 7.98 -8.66
C ILE A 135 9.63 7.43 -8.34
N PHE A 136 10.62 8.30 -8.32
CA PHE A 136 11.97 7.99 -7.86
C PHE A 136 12.51 9.14 -7.00
N ARG A 137 12.97 8.86 -5.79
CA ARG A 137 13.51 9.84 -4.83
C ARG A 137 12.62 11.08 -4.66
N GLY A 138 11.31 10.87 -4.49
CA GLY A 138 10.33 11.96 -4.32
C GLY A 138 9.88 12.65 -5.60
N ASN A 139 10.52 12.40 -6.75
CA ASN A 139 10.21 13.04 -8.02
C ASN A 139 9.36 12.13 -8.91
N ARG A 140 8.23 12.64 -9.39
CA ARG A 140 7.42 11.95 -10.40
C ARG A 140 8.18 11.86 -11.71
N LEU A 141 8.23 10.66 -12.28
CA LEU A 141 8.88 10.42 -13.57
C LEU A 141 7.91 10.69 -14.73
N ARG A 142 8.45 11.13 -15.86
CA ARG A 142 7.69 11.27 -17.13
C ARG A 142 7.61 9.92 -17.83
N ARG A 143 6.91 8.96 -17.22
CA ARG A 143 6.69 7.61 -17.72
C ARG A 143 5.22 7.27 -17.54
N GLN A 144 4.78 6.21 -18.24
CA GLN A 144 3.43 5.66 -18.11
C GLN A 144 3.16 5.24 -16.65
N ASN A 145 1.91 5.39 -16.22
CA ASN A 145 1.42 4.83 -14.97
C ASN A 145 1.50 3.30 -15.00
N PHE A 146 1.26 2.67 -13.88
CA PHE A 146 1.30 1.21 -13.74
C PHE A 146 0.35 0.53 -14.74
N ASN A 147 0.90 -0.38 -15.56
CA ASN A 147 0.15 -1.19 -16.53
C ASN A 147 0.77 -2.58 -16.69
N HIS A 148 1.33 -3.12 -15.62
CA HIS A 148 1.95 -4.43 -15.59
C HIS A 148 0.93 -5.50 -15.20
N THR A 149 1.26 -6.77 -15.51
CA THR A 149 0.43 -7.94 -15.21
C THR A 149 0.81 -8.65 -13.91
N GLU A 150 1.77 -8.09 -13.16
CA GLU A 150 2.22 -8.68 -11.90
C GLU A 150 2.68 -7.61 -10.91
N ILE A 151 2.59 -7.91 -9.61
CA ILE A 151 3.17 -7.13 -8.52
C ILE A 151 4.11 -8.03 -7.72
N LYS A 152 5.35 -7.61 -7.55
CA LYS A 152 6.40 -8.34 -6.83
C LYS A 152 6.86 -7.68 -5.53
N GLU A 153 6.63 -6.40 -5.36
CA GLU A 153 6.83 -5.71 -4.08
C GLU A 153 5.67 -4.74 -3.84
N ILE A 154 5.29 -4.64 -2.57
CA ILE A 154 4.36 -3.62 -2.05
C ILE A 154 5.05 -2.84 -0.95
N ALA A 155 4.65 -1.59 -0.73
CA ALA A 155 5.16 -0.78 0.36
C ALA A 155 4.15 0.27 0.83
N PHE A 156 4.31 0.67 2.10
CA PHE A 156 3.72 1.89 2.65
C PHE A 156 4.85 2.87 3.00
N LEU A 157 4.65 4.13 2.66
CA LEU A 157 5.59 5.19 2.99
C LEU A 157 4.84 6.37 3.62
N ILE A 158 5.45 6.96 4.65
CA ILE A 158 5.10 8.27 5.16
C ILE A 158 6.26 9.24 4.94
N GLY A 159 5.96 10.45 4.46
CA GLY A 159 6.95 11.48 4.18
C GLY A 159 6.23 12.78 3.84
N ASN A 160 5.77 13.48 4.86
CA ASN A 160 4.92 14.69 4.77
C ASN A 160 5.72 15.98 4.92
N LYS A 161 7.06 15.90 4.87
CA LYS A 161 8.01 17.02 5.01
C LYS A 161 7.90 17.74 6.37
N GLN A 162 7.63 16.99 7.40
CA GLN A 162 7.56 17.49 8.79
C GLN A 162 8.02 16.42 9.77
N ASN A 163 8.43 16.86 10.97
CA ASN A 163 8.73 15.95 12.08
C ASN A 163 7.40 15.45 12.65
N GLU A 164 7.21 14.13 12.66
CA GLU A 164 5.95 13.55 13.12
C GLU A 164 6.11 12.11 13.61
N ASN A 165 5.40 11.77 14.67
CA ASN A 165 5.14 10.38 15.02
C ASN A 165 4.01 9.86 14.12
N PHE A 166 4.04 8.59 13.76
CA PHE A 166 3.01 8.01 12.92
C PHE A 166 2.65 6.59 13.35
N LYS A 167 1.43 6.19 13.00
CA LYS A 167 0.93 4.84 13.21
C LYS A 167 -0.11 4.47 12.16
N LEU A 168 0.18 3.42 11.40
CA LEU A 168 -0.72 2.82 10.43
C LEU A 168 -0.95 1.36 10.81
N ILE A 169 -2.20 0.99 11.06
CA ILE A 169 -2.61 -0.39 11.37
C ILE A 169 -3.23 -0.97 10.11
N ILE A 170 -2.69 -2.07 9.63
CA ILE A 170 -3.10 -2.72 8.39
C ILE A 170 -3.76 -4.04 8.73
N ASP A 171 -4.99 -4.23 8.26
CA ASP A 171 -5.73 -5.49 8.37
C ASP A 171 -5.48 -6.35 7.14
N SER A 172 -5.83 -5.83 5.97
CA SER A 172 -5.68 -6.59 4.73
C SER A 172 -5.40 -5.70 3.52
N ILE A 173 -4.81 -6.32 2.50
CA ILE A 173 -4.56 -5.75 1.18
C ILE A 173 -5.12 -6.75 0.17
N LYS A 174 -6.07 -6.31 -0.65
CA LYS A 174 -6.72 -7.13 -1.68
C LYS A 174 -6.66 -6.42 -3.02
N ILE A 175 -6.87 -7.18 -4.11
CA ILE A 175 -6.99 -6.66 -5.47
C ILE A 175 -8.28 -7.20 -6.06
N ASN A 176 -9.10 -6.29 -6.58
CA ASN A 176 -10.37 -6.58 -7.24
C ASN A 176 -10.32 -6.16 -8.70
#